data_b5153f8256bf8af21c81ebb878c45770
#
_entry.id   b5153f8256bf8af21c81ebb878c45770
#
_cell.length_a   1.000
_cell.length_b   1.000
_cell.length_c   1.000
_cell.angle_alpha   90.00
_cell.angle_beta   90.00
_cell.angle_gamma   90.00
#
_symmetry.space_group_name_H-M   'P 1'
#
loop_
_entity.id
_entity.type
_entity.pdbx_description
1 polymer ?
#
loop_
_entity_poly.entity_id
_entity_poly.type
_entity_poly.pdbx_seq_one_letter_code
_entity_poly.pdbx_strand_id
1 'polypeptide(L)'
;VIAAGGTGGHFFPAEALAAALMARGERVVLLTDARSSAAKSPVFGVCEIHVVPGAGVAGRSLRRAVAGVVEISRGVLAARRILAPMSPAVVVGFGGYPSVGPMLAARSLRDRPKLILHDQNAVLGKANRLLAKLADAIALSFVETGGLPARRERRLTGNPVRPAITARASAPYVPPGEKINLLVLGGSLGARAFGTLIPAALARLPVALRTRISLTMQCPAAVIEDARTALGASGVSATLAPFFQDVAALIVDSHLVVARSGGSTVAELAVIGRPAVLIPLTINDDQRANAAALEAAGGAVLVEQSEGDAALANSLEALLTNPERLAEMAAAGAKMGIADAAENLADMVQTMMVGAEL
;
A
#
# COMPACT_ATOMS: atom_id res chain seq x y z
N VAL A 1 -14.36 11.05 -11.11
CA VAL A 1 -14.32 11.25 -9.65
C VAL A 1 -13.55 10.12 -9.00
N ILE A 2 -12.69 10.43 -8.04
CA ILE A 2 -11.93 9.47 -7.24
C ILE A 2 -12.49 9.44 -5.81
N ALA A 3 -12.77 8.27 -5.29
CA ALA A 3 -13.23 8.05 -3.92
C ALA A 3 -12.13 7.30 -3.14
N ALA A 4 -11.40 8.03 -2.31
CA ALA A 4 -10.28 7.50 -1.53
C ALA A 4 -10.12 8.27 -0.21
N GLY A 5 -9.49 7.66 0.78
CA GLY A 5 -9.20 8.33 2.03
C GLY A 5 -8.60 7.38 3.07
N GLY A 6 -8.51 7.85 4.31
CA GLY A 6 -7.96 7.07 5.39
C GLY A 6 -6.43 7.02 5.38
N THR A 7 -5.85 5.84 5.35
CA THR A 7 -4.40 5.63 5.42
C THR A 7 -3.72 5.73 4.05
N GLY A 8 -2.40 5.93 4.03
CA GLY A 8 -1.58 6.05 2.82
C GLY A 8 -1.74 4.88 1.83
N GLY A 9 -2.13 3.68 2.29
CA GLY A 9 -2.34 2.52 1.43
C GLY A 9 -3.43 2.70 0.36
N HIS A 10 -4.47 3.48 0.63
CA HIS A 10 -5.51 3.82 -0.35
C HIS A 10 -5.28 5.19 -1.00
N PHE A 11 -4.64 6.09 -0.26
CA PHE A 11 -4.45 7.47 -0.67
C PHE A 11 -3.38 7.62 -1.77
N PHE A 12 -2.20 7.03 -1.62
CA PHE A 12 -1.13 7.17 -2.59
C PHE A 12 -1.45 6.56 -3.97
N PRO A 13 -2.08 5.37 -4.08
CA PRO A 13 -2.55 4.88 -5.37
C PRO A 13 -3.59 5.78 -6.03
N ALA A 14 -4.49 6.37 -5.25
CA ALA A 14 -5.48 7.32 -5.74
C ALA A 14 -4.83 8.62 -6.25
N GLU A 15 -3.81 9.12 -5.54
CA GLU A 15 -3.01 10.28 -5.93
C GLU A 15 -2.25 10.04 -7.24
N ALA A 16 -1.64 8.87 -7.39
CA ALA A 16 -0.94 8.51 -8.61
C ALA A 16 -1.88 8.42 -9.83
N LEU A 17 -3.08 7.82 -9.67
CA LEU A 17 -4.10 7.86 -10.71
C LEU A 17 -4.55 9.28 -11.04
N ALA A 18 -4.77 10.11 -10.01
CA ALA A 18 -5.17 11.51 -10.21
C ALA A 18 -4.14 12.26 -11.06
N ALA A 19 -2.85 12.10 -10.76
CA ALA A 19 -1.75 12.71 -11.51
C ALA A 19 -1.76 12.25 -12.97
N ALA A 20 -1.92 10.94 -13.24
CA ALA A 20 -1.97 10.39 -14.60
C ALA A 20 -3.17 10.92 -15.40
N LEU A 21 -4.36 10.98 -14.79
CA LEU A 21 -5.56 11.51 -15.44
C LEU A 21 -5.46 13.02 -15.71
N MET A 22 -4.94 13.80 -14.76
CA MET A 22 -4.73 15.24 -14.95
C MET A 22 -3.69 15.55 -16.04
N ALA A 23 -2.63 14.76 -16.14
CA ALA A 23 -1.64 14.87 -17.23
C ALA A 23 -2.25 14.61 -18.61
N ARG A 24 -3.36 13.85 -18.67
CA ARG A 24 -4.15 13.59 -19.90
C ARG A 24 -5.26 14.62 -20.12
N GLY A 25 -5.33 15.68 -19.30
CA GLY A 25 -6.34 16.75 -19.43
C GLY A 25 -7.69 16.44 -18.79
N GLU A 26 -7.81 15.32 -18.04
CA GLU A 26 -9.07 14.95 -17.39
C GLU A 26 -9.34 15.78 -16.14
N ARG A 27 -10.60 16.18 -15.93
CA ARG A 27 -11.02 16.82 -14.68
C ARG A 27 -11.15 15.79 -13.57
N VAL A 28 -10.35 15.93 -12.53
CA VAL A 28 -10.36 15.06 -11.36
C VAL A 28 -10.99 15.75 -10.16
N VAL A 29 -11.91 15.06 -9.49
CA VAL A 29 -12.52 15.50 -8.23
C VAL A 29 -12.31 14.39 -7.19
N LEU A 30 -11.89 14.75 -5.98
CA LEU A 30 -11.68 13.83 -4.88
C LEU A 30 -12.84 13.87 -3.88
N LEU A 31 -13.45 12.72 -3.59
CA LEU A 31 -14.30 12.49 -2.43
C LEU A 31 -13.50 11.72 -1.37
N THR A 32 -13.37 12.29 -0.18
CA THR A 32 -12.52 11.74 0.88
C THR A 32 -13.17 11.91 2.26
N ASP A 33 -12.55 11.38 3.31
CA ASP A 33 -12.99 11.58 4.68
C ASP A 33 -12.13 12.62 5.43
N ALA A 34 -12.59 13.06 6.59
CA ALA A 34 -11.94 14.10 7.39
C ALA A 34 -10.52 13.71 7.90
N ARG A 35 -10.14 12.44 7.80
CA ARG A 35 -8.80 11.96 8.23
C ARG A 35 -7.76 12.13 7.13
N SER A 36 -8.17 12.47 5.92
CA SER A 36 -7.29 12.62 4.78
C SER A 36 -6.48 13.90 4.87
N SER A 37 -5.22 13.83 4.49
CA SER A 37 -4.33 14.98 4.30
C SER A 37 -4.35 15.52 2.86
N ALA A 38 -5.42 15.27 2.12
CA ALA A 38 -5.53 15.58 0.69
C ALA A 38 -5.17 17.04 0.33
N ALA A 39 -5.54 18.00 1.17
CA ALA A 39 -5.20 19.41 0.95
C ALA A 39 -3.69 19.72 1.00
N LYS A 40 -2.88 18.82 1.59
CA LYS A 40 -1.42 18.93 1.63
C LYS A 40 -0.73 18.14 0.51
N SER A 41 -1.49 17.40 -0.28
CA SER A 41 -0.98 16.65 -1.42
C SER A 41 -0.64 17.61 -2.56
N PRO A 42 0.50 17.44 -3.24
CA PRO A 42 0.83 18.26 -4.41
C PRO A 42 -0.12 18.01 -5.59
N VAL A 43 -0.75 16.85 -5.67
CA VAL A 43 -1.70 16.48 -6.73
C VAL A 43 -3.11 16.89 -6.35
N PHE A 44 -3.61 16.41 -5.22
CA PHE A 44 -4.98 16.70 -4.80
C PHE A 44 -5.18 18.15 -4.32
N GLY A 45 -4.11 18.85 -3.88
CA GLY A 45 -4.20 20.25 -3.45
C GLY A 45 -4.64 21.22 -4.55
N VAL A 46 -4.55 20.81 -5.82
CA VAL A 46 -5.04 21.60 -6.97
C VAL A 46 -6.37 21.06 -7.54
N CYS A 47 -6.90 19.98 -6.97
CA CYS A 47 -8.19 19.39 -7.35
C CYS A 47 -9.33 19.96 -6.49
N GLU A 48 -10.55 19.80 -7.00
CA GLU A 48 -11.75 19.99 -6.18
C GLU A 48 -11.87 18.82 -5.18
N ILE A 49 -11.94 19.14 -3.88
CA ILE A 49 -11.98 18.15 -2.80
C ILE A 49 -13.27 18.28 -2.02
N HIS A 50 -13.98 17.19 -1.83
CA HIS A 50 -15.16 17.12 -0.97
C HIS A 50 -14.94 16.11 0.16
N VAL A 51 -15.15 16.57 1.39
CA VAL A 51 -15.14 15.71 2.57
C VAL A 51 -16.55 15.16 2.80
N VAL A 52 -16.66 13.83 2.78
CA VAL A 52 -17.93 13.14 3.01
C VAL A 52 -17.84 12.31 4.31
N PRO A 53 -18.95 12.16 5.06
CA PRO A 53 -18.96 11.27 6.20
C PRO A 53 -18.57 9.84 5.79
N GLY A 54 -17.61 9.26 6.50
CA GLY A 54 -17.14 7.90 6.26
C GLY A 54 -16.73 7.29 7.60
N ALA A 55 -17.55 6.42 8.17
CA ALA A 55 -17.20 5.70 9.38
C ALA A 55 -16.98 4.22 9.08
N GLY A 56 -15.93 3.65 9.72
CA GLY A 56 -15.77 2.22 9.76
C GLY A 56 -16.85 1.58 10.65
N VAL A 57 -17.56 0.60 10.12
CA VAL A 57 -18.45 -0.27 10.93
C VAL A 57 -17.57 -1.22 11.73
N ALA A 58 -16.79 -0.69 12.68
CA ALA A 58 -15.92 -1.50 13.53
C ALA A 58 -16.55 -1.66 14.92
N GLY A 59 -17.01 -2.86 15.25
CA GLY A 59 -17.42 -3.24 16.60
C GLY A 59 -18.50 -4.33 16.63
N ARG A 60 -18.41 -5.21 17.65
CA ARG A 60 -19.33 -6.34 17.86
C ARG A 60 -20.65 -5.98 18.55
N SER A 61 -20.92 -4.70 18.86
CA SER A 61 -22.17 -4.31 19.52
C SER A 61 -23.22 -3.82 18.53
N LEU A 62 -24.48 -4.17 18.75
CA LEU A 62 -25.63 -3.76 17.93
C LEU A 62 -25.71 -2.23 17.76
N ARG A 63 -25.45 -1.47 18.84
CA ARG A 63 -25.43 0.00 18.81
C ARG A 63 -24.37 0.54 17.83
N ARG A 64 -23.19 -0.06 17.78
CA ARG A 64 -22.12 0.35 16.83
C ARG A 64 -22.46 -0.03 15.40
N ALA A 65 -23.12 -1.17 15.19
CA ALA A 65 -23.60 -1.57 13.86
C ALA A 65 -24.65 -0.57 13.33
N VAL A 66 -25.64 -0.18 14.16
CA VAL A 66 -26.64 0.83 13.81
C VAL A 66 -25.99 2.19 13.53
N ALA A 67 -25.08 2.65 14.40
CA ALA A 67 -24.36 3.89 14.18
C ALA A 67 -23.55 3.86 12.87
N GLY A 68 -22.89 2.74 12.54
CA GLY A 68 -22.20 2.56 11.28
C GLY A 68 -23.11 2.63 10.06
N VAL A 69 -24.30 2.03 10.11
CA VAL A 69 -25.30 2.14 9.03
C VAL A 69 -25.77 3.58 8.86
N VAL A 70 -26.05 4.29 9.96
CA VAL A 70 -26.45 5.73 9.92
C VAL A 70 -25.35 6.57 9.28
N GLU A 71 -24.08 6.38 9.66
CA GLU A 71 -22.96 7.12 9.10
C GLU A 71 -22.74 6.81 7.60
N ILE A 72 -22.85 5.54 7.19
CA ILE A 72 -22.82 5.17 5.76
C ILE A 72 -23.96 5.86 5.02
N SER A 73 -25.19 5.84 5.57
CA SER A 73 -26.34 6.49 4.93
C SER A 73 -26.15 7.99 4.77
N ARG A 74 -25.59 8.66 5.79
CA ARG A 74 -25.23 10.08 5.73
C ARG A 74 -24.16 10.33 4.65
N GLY A 75 -23.13 9.46 4.58
CA GLY A 75 -22.10 9.51 3.55
C GLY A 75 -22.68 9.34 2.15
N VAL A 76 -23.61 8.41 1.95
CA VAL A 76 -24.32 8.21 0.67
C VAL A 76 -25.12 9.45 0.29
N LEU A 77 -25.89 10.02 1.20
CA LEU A 77 -26.70 11.22 0.92
C LEU A 77 -25.83 12.44 0.63
N ALA A 78 -24.74 12.64 1.37
CA ALA A 78 -23.77 13.71 1.11
C ALA A 78 -23.10 13.56 -0.25
N ALA A 79 -22.56 12.37 -0.53
CA ALA A 79 -21.94 12.08 -1.82
C ALA A 79 -22.94 12.21 -2.99
N ARG A 80 -24.19 11.80 -2.82
CA ARG A 80 -25.23 11.94 -3.84
C ARG A 80 -25.52 13.41 -4.20
N ARG A 81 -25.55 14.31 -3.18
CA ARG A 81 -25.74 15.74 -3.41
C ARG A 81 -24.61 16.37 -4.20
N ILE A 82 -23.39 15.85 -4.07
CA ILE A 82 -22.21 16.29 -4.80
C ILE A 82 -22.20 15.69 -6.22
N LEU A 83 -22.41 14.39 -6.34
CA LEU A 83 -22.28 13.68 -7.60
C LEU A 83 -23.42 13.96 -8.57
N ALA A 84 -24.66 14.19 -8.09
CA ALA A 84 -25.82 14.39 -8.95
C ALA A 84 -25.71 15.61 -9.88
N PRO A 85 -25.33 16.84 -9.40
CA PRO A 85 -25.15 17.98 -10.30
C PRO A 85 -23.83 17.87 -11.11
N MET A 86 -22.85 17.09 -10.67
CA MET A 86 -21.56 16.94 -11.33
C MET A 86 -21.64 16.01 -12.55
N SER A 87 -22.56 15.03 -12.56
CA SER A 87 -22.73 14.02 -13.61
C SER A 87 -21.41 13.42 -14.09
N PRO A 88 -20.61 12.78 -13.19
CA PRO A 88 -19.30 12.26 -13.58
C PRO A 88 -19.45 11.08 -14.55
N ALA A 89 -18.58 10.97 -15.53
CA ALA A 89 -18.53 9.82 -16.44
C ALA A 89 -18.12 8.53 -15.71
N VAL A 90 -17.11 8.64 -14.81
CA VAL A 90 -16.54 7.50 -14.08
C VAL A 90 -16.34 7.86 -12.60
N VAL A 91 -16.61 6.90 -11.71
CA VAL A 91 -16.23 6.95 -10.30
C VAL A 91 -15.31 5.79 -9.99
N VAL A 92 -14.10 6.09 -9.50
CA VAL A 92 -13.08 5.10 -9.11
C VAL A 92 -13.00 5.03 -7.60
N GLY A 93 -13.33 3.88 -7.02
CA GLY A 93 -13.19 3.63 -5.58
C GLY A 93 -11.89 2.90 -5.27
N PHE A 94 -11.09 3.43 -4.35
CA PHE A 94 -9.82 2.82 -3.91
C PHE A 94 -9.98 1.94 -2.67
N GLY A 95 -11.22 1.69 -2.25
CA GLY A 95 -11.49 0.85 -1.11
C GLY A 95 -11.46 1.57 0.24
N GLY A 96 -11.53 0.76 1.29
CA GLY A 96 -11.77 1.29 2.62
C GLY A 96 -13.16 1.88 2.80
N TYR A 97 -13.50 2.25 4.02
CA TYR A 97 -14.81 2.83 4.33
C TYR A 97 -15.09 4.18 3.64
N PRO A 98 -14.09 5.05 3.37
CA PRO A 98 -14.33 6.31 2.66
C PRO A 98 -14.89 6.15 1.25
N SER A 99 -14.61 5.03 0.58
CA SER A 99 -15.14 4.76 -0.78
C SER A 99 -16.58 4.24 -0.77
N VAL A 100 -17.08 3.70 0.35
CA VAL A 100 -18.40 3.04 0.41
C VAL A 100 -19.53 4.02 0.09
N GLY A 101 -19.57 5.15 0.79
CA GLY A 101 -20.60 6.18 0.56
C GLY A 101 -20.63 6.70 -0.87
N PRO A 102 -19.51 7.20 -1.40
CA PRO A 102 -19.42 7.65 -2.80
C PRO A 102 -19.81 6.60 -3.85
N MET A 103 -19.35 5.35 -3.72
CA MET A 103 -19.65 4.28 -4.67
C MET A 103 -21.15 3.88 -4.64
N LEU A 104 -21.75 3.80 -3.45
CA LEU A 104 -23.19 3.55 -3.30
C LEU A 104 -24.02 4.71 -3.83
N ALA A 105 -23.61 5.96 -3.57
CA ALA A 105 -24.24 7.15 -4.10
C ALA A 105 -24.23 7.16 -5.63
N ALA A 106 -23.06 6.97 -6.23
CA ALA A 106 -22.88 6.91 -7.67
C ALA A 106 -23.76 5.82 -8.32
N ARG A 107 -23.83 4.63 -7.69
CA ARG A 107 -24.67 3.51 -8.16
C ARG A 107 -26.18 3.85 -8.14
N SER A 108 -26.61 4.77 -7.29
CA SER A 108 -28.01 5.17 -7.07
C SER A 108 -28.43 6.37 -7.92
N LEU A 109 -27.57 6.98 -8.72
CA LEU A 109 -27.92 8.08 -9.60
C LEU A 109 -28.77 7.60 -10.78
N ARG A 110 -29.59 8.50 -11.32
CA ARG A 110 -30.40 8.22 -12.53
C ARG A 110 -29.47 8.09 -13.75
N ASP A 111 -28.62 9.09 -13.94
CA ASP A 111 -27.56 9.09 -14.96
C ASP A 111 -26.30 8.52 -14.29
N ARG A 112 -26.27 7.20 -14.28
CA ARG A 112 -25.30 6.44 -13.51
C ARG A 112 -23.93 6.46 -14.17
N PRO A 113 -22.86 6.93 -13.48
CA PRO A 113 -21.49 6.79 -13.96
C PRO A 113 -21.05 5.34 -14.03
N LYS A 114 -20.02 5.04 -14.80
CA LYS A 114 -19.30 3.76 -14.72
C LYS A 114 -18.55 3.70 -13.38
N LEU A 115 -18.56 2.53 -12.76
CA LEU A 115 -17.93 2.29 -11.46
C LEU A 115 -16.73 1.37 -11.60
N ILE A 116 -15.55 1.87 -11.28
CA ILE A 116 -14.32 1.09 -11.18
C ILE A 116 -13.97 0.93 -9.71
N LEU A 117 -13.64 -0.29 -9.30
CA LEU A 117 -13.10 -0.56 -7.99
C LEU A 117 -11.63 -0.98 -8.13
N HIS A 118 -10.72 -0.28 -7.49
CA HIS A 118 -9.34 -0.69 -7.38
C HIS A 118 -9.09 -1.39 -6.04
N ASP A 119 -8.42 -2.56 -6.06
CA ASP A 119 -7.94 -3.23 -4.84
C ASP A 119 -6.42 -3.36 -4.86
N GLN A 120 -5.78 -2.93 -3.77
CA GLN A 120 -4.35 -2.91 -3.57
C GLN A 120 -3.79 -4.24 -3.07
N ASN A 121 -4.65 -5.19 -2.69
CA ASN A 121 -4.26 -6.39 -1.97
C ASN A 121 -4.55 -7.67 -2.74
N ALA A 122 -3.82 -8.73 -2.41
CA ALA A 122 -4.03 -10.07 -2.96
C ALA A 122 -5.32 -10.74 -2.45
N VAL A 123 -6.02 -10.13 -1.49
CA VAL A 123 -7.36 -10.55 -1.04
C VAL A 123 -8.23 -9.32 -0.89
N LEU A 124 -9.43 -9.33 -1.48
CA LEU A 124 -10.36 -8.21 -1.35
C LEU A 124 -10.67 -7.88 0.11
N GLY A 125 -10.43 -6.64 0.49
CA GLY A 125 -10.83 -6.11 1.79
C GLY A 125 -12.35 -6.18 2.00
N LYS A 126 -12.82 -6.14 3.26
CA LYS A 126 -14.26 -6.29 3.59
C LYS A 126 -15.15 -5.29 2.87
N ALA A 127 -14.76 -4.02 2.78
CA ALA A 127 -15.50 -3.00 2.05
C ALA A 127 -15.50 -3.32 0.54
N ASN A 128 -14.37 -3.71 -0.02
CA ASN A 128 -14.23 -4.02 -1.44
C ASN A 128 -14.99 -5.26 -1.86
N ARG A 129 -15.16 -6.27 -1.00
CA ARG A 129 -16.06 -7.43 -1.26
C ARG A 129 -17.51 -7.02 -1.50
N LEU A 130 -17.98 -5.96 -0.81
CA LEU A 130 -19.31 -5.41 -1.04
C LEU A 130 -19.32 -4.60 -2.34
N LEU A 131 -18.38 -3.67 -2.50
CA LEU A 131 -18.32 -2.76 -3.63
C LEU A 131 -18.05 -3.49 -4.97
N ALA A 132 -17.28 -4.57 -4.95
CA ALA A 132 -17.01 -5.40 -6.12
C ALA A 132 -18.29 -5.99 -6.76
N LYS A 133 -19.35 -6.19 -5.98
CA LYS A 133 -20.65 -6.64 -6.50
C LYS A 133 -21.40 -5.53 -7.25
N LEU A 134 -21.05 -4.27 -7.02
CA LEU A 134 -21.70 -3.08 -7.57
C LEU A 134 -20.89 -2.44 -8.70
N ALA A 135 -19.57 -2.63 -8.68
CA ALA A 135 -18.66 -2.11 -9.69
C ALA A 135 -18.94 -2.71 -11.08
N ASP A 136 -18.73 -1.93 -12.11
CA ASP A 136 -18.79 -2.40 -13.51
C ASP A 136 -17.51 -3.16 -13.85
N ALA A 137 -16.36 -2.69 -13.34
CA ALA A 137 -15.07 -3.34 -13.49
C ALA A 137 -14.20 -3.25 -12.23
N ILE A 138 -13.26 -4.19 -12.10
CA ILE A 138 -12.35 -4.27 -10.95
C ILE A 138 -10.92 -4.23 -11.48
N ALA A 139 -10.17 -3.21 -11.04
CA ALA A 139 -8.74 -3.08 -11.25
C ALA A 139 -7.98 -3.80 -10.13
N LEU A 140 -7.09 -4.70 -10.49
CA LEU A 140 -6.39 -5.60 -9.56
C LEU A 140 -4.90 -5.27 -9.52
N SER A 141 -4.31 -5.40 -8.34
CA SER A 141 -2.87 -5.26 -8.12
C SER A 141 -2.12 -6.59 -8.21
N PHE A 142 -2.82 -7.71 -8.02
CA PHE A 142 -2.25 -9.05 -8.05
C PHE A 142 -3.00 -9.93 -9.05
N VAL A 143 -2.26 -10.80 -9.75
CA VAL A 143 -2.84 -11.76 -10.73
C VAL A 143 -3.85 -12.67 -10.03
N GLU A 144 -3.47 -13.20 -8.88
CA GLU A 144 -4.34 -14.02 -8.04
C GLU A 144 -4.85 -13.18 -6.88
N THR A 145 -6.10 -12.74 -6.99
CA THR A 145 -6.78 -11.99 -5.93
C THR A 145 -7.95 -12.79 -5.39
N GLY A 146 -7.93 -13.06 -4.09
CA GLY A 146 -9.00 -13.81 -3.40
C GLY A 146 -10.26 -12.98 -3.17
N GLY A 147 -11.42 -13.65 -3.18
CA GLY A 147 -12.71 -13.03 -2.83
C GLY A 147 -13.43 -12.27 -3.95
N LEU A 148 -13.01 -12.44 -5.20
CA LEU A 148 -13.61 -11.80 -6.36
C LEU A 148 -14.98 -12.39 -6.71
N PRO A 149 -15.97 -11.55 -7.13
CA PRO A 149 -17.24 -12.03 -7.64
C PRO A 149 -17.08 -12.70 -9.01
N ALA A 150 -17.85 -13.77 -9.29
CA ALA A 150 -17.64 -14.62 -10.47
C ALA A 150 -17.85 -13.91 -11.84
N ARG A 151 -18.70 -12.88 -11.91
CA ARG A 151 -19.17 -12.28 -13.18
C ARG A 151 -18.85 -10.79 -13.28
N ARG A 152 -17.63 -10.36 -12.99
CA ARG A 152 -17.23 -8.95 -13.17
C ARG A 152 -16.02 -8.87 -14.07
N GLU A 153 -15.98 -7.81 -14.88
CA GLU A 153 -14.79 -7.48 -15.65
C GLU A 153 -13.61 -7.24 -14.68
N ARG A 154 -12.47 -7.81 -15.02
CA ARG A 154 -11.24 -7.73 -14.19
C ARG A 154 -10.09 -7.36 -15.07
N ARG A 155 -9.28 -6.44 -14.61
CA ARG A 155 -8.05 -6.06 -15.30
C ARG A 155 -6.91 -5.97 -14.29
N LEU A 156 -5.81 -6.63 -14.59
CA LEU A 156 -4.57 -6.46 -13.85
C LEU A 156 -3.96 -5.11 -14.27
N THR A 157 -4.10 -4.10 -13.44
CA THR A 157 -3.50 -2.77 -13.67
C THR A 157 -2.21 -2.59 -12.90
N GLY A 158 -2.00 -3.38 -11.86
CA GLY A 158 -1.00 -3.12 -10.84
C GLY A 158 -1.53 -2.17 -9.76
N ASN A 159 -0.72 -1.97 -8.72
CA ASN A 159 -1.00 -0.97 -7.70
C ASN A 159 -0.24 0.32 -8.03
N PRO A 160 -0.91 1.43 -8.33
CA PRO A 160 -0.25 2.69 -8.61
C PRO A 160 0.70 3.08 -7.47
N VAL A 161 1.96 3.29 -7.80
CA VAL A 161 2.99 3.72 -6.85
C VAL A 161 3.31 5.20 -7.02
N ARG A 162 3.96 5.78 -6.01
CA ARG A 162 4.35 7.20 -6.05
C ARG A 162 5.31 7.49 -7.22
N PRO A 163 5.24 8.67 -7.85
CA PRO A 163 6.13 9.03 -8.97
C PRO A 163 7.62 8.86 -8.65
N ALA A 164 8.03 9.11 -7.41
CA ALA A 164 9.42 8.91 -6.96
C ALA A 164 9.87 7.43 -7.01
N ILE A 165 8.94 6.49 -6.89
CA ILE A 165 9.19 5.04 -7.04
C ILE A 165 9.29 4.69 -8.52
N THR A 166 8.32 5.13 -9.34
CA THR A 166 8.32 4.87 -10.78
C THR A 166 9.59 5.39 -11.46
N ALA A 167 10.04 6.60 -11.08
CA ALA A 167 11.27 7.18 -11.58
C ALA A 167 12.53 6.35 -11.27
N ARG A 168 12.45 5.40 -10.35
CA ARG A 168 13.55 4.53 -9.93
C ARG A 168 13.34 3.05 -10.29
N ALA A 169 12.32 2.74 -11.07
CA ALA A 169 11.98 1.35 -11.46
C ALA A 169 13.12 0.62 -12.20
N SER A 170 13.98 1.37 -12.88
CA SER A 170 15.15 0.82 -13.61
C SER A 170 16.43 0.82 -12.79
N ALA A 171 16.40 1.17 -11.50
CA ALA A 171 17.60 1.22 -10.67
C ALA A 171 18.17 -0.20 -10.47
N PRO A 172 19.41 -0.46 -10.90
CA PRO A 172 19.99 -1.79 -10.78
C PRO A 172 20.10 -2.22 -9.32
N TYR A 173 19.94 -3.51 -9.08
CA TYR A 173 20.26 -4.09 -7.79
C TYR A 173 21.75 -4.48 -7.76
N VAL A 174 22.46 -4.02 -6.74
CA VAL A 174 23.86 -4.39 -6.49
C VAL A 174 23.88 -5.20 -5.19
N PRO A 175 24.38 -6.45 -5.20
CA PRO A 175 24.51 -7.25 -3.99
C PRO A 175 25.46 -6.62 -2.97
N PRO A 176 25.30 -6.90 -1.65
CA PRO A 176 26.16 -6.35 -0.62
C PRO A 176 27.62 -6.83 -0.76
N GLY A 177 28.57 -5.88 -0.66
CA GLY A 177 29.99 -6.14 -0.51
C GLY A 177 30.40 -6.18 0.99
N GLU A 178 31.39 -5.35 1.38
CA GLU A 178 31.85 -5.27 2.77
C GLU A 178 30.78 -4.69 3.70
N LYS A 179 29.99 -3.71 3.23
CA LYS A 179 28.89 -3.07 3.97
C LYS A 179 27.54 -3.60 3.50
N ILE A 180 26.60 -3.68 4.42
CA ILE A 180 25.25 -4.14 4.19
C ILE A 180 24.28 -3.04 4.59
N ASN A 181 23.57 -2.45 3.63
CA ASN A 181 22.51 -1.49 3.89
C ASN A 181 21.20 -2.24 4.16
N LEU A 182 20.76 -2.25 5.39
CA LEU A 182 19.49 -2.84 5.82
C LEU A 182 18.46 -1.73 6.06
N LEU A 183 17.33 -1.79 5.36
CA LEU A 183 16.24 -0.84 5.53
C LEU A 183 15.08 -1.50 6.27
N VAL A 184 14.51 -0.81 7.27
CA VAL A 184 13.32 -1.28 7.99
C VAL A 184 12.19 -0.27 7.87
N LEU A 185 11.04 -0.70 7.32
CA LEU A 185 9.87 0.14 7.09
C LEU A 185 8.63 -0.39 7.84
N GLY A 186 8.11 0.41 8.74
CA GLY A 186 6.92 0.09 9.54
C GLY A 186 5.58 0.36 8.85
N GLY A 187 5.59 0.97 7.65
CA GLY A 187 4.39 1.47 6.97
C GLY A 187 3.89 2.81 7.53
N SER A 188 2.76 3.30 7.01
CA SER A 188 2.23 4.65 7.30
C SER A 188 1.94 4.93 8.79
N LEU A 189 1.68 3.89 9.58
CA LEU A 189 1.42 4.01 11.03
C LEU A 189 2.64 3.67 11.89
N GLY A 190 3.78 3.31 11.28
CA GLY A 190 4.96 2.79 11.95
C GLY A 190 4.69 1.44 12.63
N ALA A 191 5.66 0.56 12.65
CA ALA A 191 5.52 -0.71 13.36
C ALA A 191 6.14 -0.59 14.75
N ARG A 192 5.33 -0.30 15.76
CA ARG A 192 5.80 -0.22 17.16
C ARG A 192 6.55 -1.48 17.60
N ALA A 193 6.06 -2.66 17.17
CA ALA A 193 6.70 -3.94 17.43
C ALA A 193 8.12 -4.05 16.86
N PHE A 194 8.45 -3.32 15.79
CA PHE A 194 9.78 -3.33 15.21
C PHE A 194 10.82 -2.68 16.12
N GLY A 195 10.40 -1.75 16.99
CA GLY A 195 11.29 -1.12 17.97
C GLY A 195 11.95 -2.11 18.95
N THR A 196 11.35 -3.26 19.18
CA THR A 196 11.90 -4.34 20.01
C THR A 196 12.36 -5.55 19.17
N LEU A 197 11.56 -5.95 18.18
CA LEU A 197 11.83 -7.13 17.37
C LEU A 197 13.12 -7.02 16.55
N ILE A 198 13.35 -5.88 15.91
CA ILE A 198 14.53 -5.69 15.05
C ILE A 198 15.82 -5.66 15.84
N PRO A 199 15.96 -4.84 16.93
CA PRO A 199 17.16 -4.87 17.75
C PRO A 199 17.46 -6.25 18.35
N ALA A 200 16.43 -6.98 18.82
CA ALA A 200 16.59 -8.31 19.38
C ALA A 200 17.08 -9.32 18.33
N ALA A 201 16.53 -9.29 17.12
CA ALA A 201 16.97 -10.16 16.02
C ALA A 201 18.41 -9.84 15.59
N LEU A 202 18.76 -8.57 15.44
CA LEU A 202 20.13 -8.17 15.06
C LEU A 202 21.17 -8.53 16.13
N ALA A 203 20.82 -8.47 17.40
CA ALA A 203 21.71 -8.87 18.49
C ALA A 203 22.06 -10.37 18.46
N ARG A 204 21.22 -11.22 17.84
CA ARG A 204 21.48 -12.67 17.68
C ARG A 204 22.44 -12.99 16.54
N LEU A 205 22.64 -12.08 15.58
CA LEU A 205 23.53 -12.30 14.46
C LEU A 205 24.99 -12.44 14.91
N PRO A 206 25.82 -13.23 14.21
CA PRO A 206 27.26 -13.27 14.45
C PRO A 206 27.88 -11.86 14.42
N VAL A 207 28.83 -11.61 15.31
CA VAL A 207 29.50 -10.28 15.42
C VAL A 207 30.05 -9.83 14.08
N ALA A 208 30.72 -10.74 13.36
CA ALA A 208 31.30 -10.44 12.05
C ALA A 208 30.28 -10.00 10.99
N LEU A 209 29.01 -10.44 11.08
CA LEU A 209 27.93 -10.03 10.20
C LEU A 209 27.33 -8.69 10.62
N ARG A 210 26.95 -8.56 11.90
CA ARG A 210 26.26 -7.36 12.38
C ARG A 210 27.10 -6.09 12.34
N THR A 211 28.42 -6.18 12.48
CA THR A 211 29.34 -5.02 12.34
C THR A 211 29.42 -4.47 10.92
N ARG A 212 29.01 -5.25 9.92
CA ARG A 212 28.88 -4.83 8.53
C ARG A 212 27.57 -4.13 8.23
N ILE A 213 26.55 -4.24 9.11
CA ILE A 213 25.22 -3.71 8.88
C ILE A 213 25.16 -2.21 9.18
N SER A 214 24.73 -1.44 8.17
CA SER A 214 24.25 -0.06 8.31
C SER A 214 22.72 -0.09 8.26
N LEU A 215 22.09 0.12 9.42
CA LEU A 215 20.64 0.07 9.57
C LEU A 215 20.02 1.44 9.34
N THR A 216 19.04 1.54 8.45
CA THR A 216 18.09 2.67 8.40
C THR A 216 16.71 2.14 8.80
N MET A 217 16.11 2.68 9.86
CA MET A 217 14.87 2.13 10.40
C MET A 217 13.86 3.21 10.72
N GLN A 218 12.67 3.06 10.14
CA GLN A 218 11.48 3.81 10.55
C GLN A 218 11.01 3.29 11.91
N CYS A 219 11.10 4.14 12.93
CA CYS A 219 10.79 3.78 14.30
C CYS A 219 9.90 4.86 14.94
N PRO A 220 8.72 4.51 15.49
CA PRO A 220 7.87 5.48 16.17
C PRO A 220 8.59 6.18 17.33
N ALA A 221 8.35 7.49 17.48
CA ALA A 221 9.00 8.31 18.51
C ALA A 221 8.89 7.72 19.93
N ALA A 222 7.78 7.05 20.23
CA ALA A 222 7.51 6.46 21.54
C ALA A 222 8.45 5.29 21.92
N VAL A 223 9.17 4.69 20.96
CA VAL A 223 10.05 3.52 21.20
C VAL A 223 11.44 3.71 20.59
N ILE A 224 11.74 4.88 20.02
CA ILE A 224 12.97 5.14 19.26
C ILE A 224 14.22 5.11 20.16
N GLU A 225 14.14 5.62 21.38
CA GLU A 225 15.28 5.67 22.29
C GLU A 225 15.62 4.28 22.87
N ASP A 226 14.60 3.48 23.18
CA ASP A 226 14.80 2.08 23.60
C ASP A 226 15.45 1.28 22.47
N ALA A 227 14.97 1.44 21.23
CA ALA A 227 15.54 0.79 20.07
C ALA A 227 16.99 1.24 19.81
N ARG A 228 17.29 2.54 19.97
CA ARG A 228 18.64 3.11 19.81
C ARG A 228 19.62 2.51 20.83
N THR A 229 19.19 2.42 22.08
CA THR A 229 20.01 1.85 23.17
C THR A 229 20.33 0.37 22.90
N ALA A 230 19.32 -0.42 22.52
CA ALA A 230 19.48 -1.84 22.23
C ALA A 230 20.38 -2.09 21.00
N LEU A 231 20.25 -1.29 19.94
CA LEU A 231 21.11 -1.37 18.74
C LEU A 231 22.56 -0.97 19.07
N GLY A 232 22.77 0.09 19.84
CA GLY A 232 24.10 0.50 20.30
C GLY A 232 24.80 -0.58 21.11
N ALA A 233 24.08 -1.24 22.01
CA ALA A 233 24.62 -2.36 22.81
C ALA A 233 25.00 -3.56 21.92
N SER A 234 24.36 -3.77 20.80
CA SER A 234 24.70 -4.84 19.84
C SER A 234 25.82 -4.47 18.87
N GLY A 235 26.30 -3.22 18.85
CA GLY A 235 27.33 -2.74 17.94
C GLY A 235 26.86 -2.50 16.49
N VAL A 236 25.55 -2.34 16.28
CA VAL A 236 24.97 -2.04 14.95
C VAL A 236 24.93 -0.53 14.74
N SER A 237 25.47 -0.05 13.62
CA SER A 237 25.32 1.35 13.21
C SER A 237 23.90 1.60 12.72
N ALA A 238 23.17 2.55 13.31
CA ALA A 238 21.76 2.74 13.02
C ALA A 238 21.35 4.21 12.89
N THR A 239 20.58 4.51 11.83
CA THR A 239 19.83 5.75 11.64
C THR A 239 18.35 5.48 11.91
N LEU A 240 17.80 6.09 12.94
CA LEU A 240 16.41 5.92 13.36
C LEU A 240 15.65 7.23 13.20
N ALA A 241 14.47 7.18 12.58
CA ALA A 241 13.57 8.32 12.48
C ALA A 241 12.10 7.86 12.45
N PRO A 242 11.17 8.68 12.98
CA PRO A 242 9.73 8.38 12.88
C PRO A 242 9.22 8.39 11.44
N PHE A 243 9.86 9.17 10.59
CA PHE A 243 9.49 9.36 9.19
C PHE A 243 10.72 9.68 8.35
N PHE A 244 10.75 9.18 7.11
CA PHE A 244 11.76 9.52 6.11
C PHE A 244 11.08 10.17 4.91
N GLN A 245 11.67 11.24 4.37
CA GLN A 245 11.10 11.98 3.24
C GLN A 245 11.27 11.23 1.91
N ASP A 246 12.48 10.77 1.60
CA ASP A 246 12.78 10.03 0.35
C ASP A 246 12.92 8.52 0.61
N VAL A 247 11.78 7.87 0.86
CA VAL A 247 11.74 6.41 1.04
C VAL A 247 12.14 5.69 -0.25
N ALA A 248 11.91 6.28 -1.42
CA ALA A 248 12.29 5.69 -2.70
C ALA A 248 13.81 5.56 -2.85
N ALA A 249 14.58 6.59 -2.47
CA ALA A 249 16.03 6.51 -2.45
C ALA A 249 16.51 5.46 -1.44
N LEU A 250 15.94 5.44 -0.24
CA LEU A 250 16.30 4.44 0.78
C LEU A 250 16.05 3.01 0.32
N ILE A 251 14.96 2.75 -0.41
CA ILE A 251 14.69 1.43 -0.99
C ILE A 251 15.77 1.10 -2.05
N VAL A 252 16.11 2.03 -2.94
CA VAL A 252 17.15 1.83 -3.97
C VAL A 252 18.50 1.51 -3.35
N ASP A 253 18.88 2.22 -2.29
CA ASP A 253 20.19 2.08 -1.65
C ASP A 253 20.29 0.85 -0.73
N SER A 254 19.16 0.18 -0.46
CA SER A 254 19.13 -0.97 0.43
C SER A 254 19.48 -2.28 -0.30
N HIS A 255 20.21 -3.16 0.41
CA HIS A 255 20.49 -4.52 -0.04
C HIS A 255 19.37 -5.50 0.39
N LEU A 256 18.70 -5.21 1.49
CA LEU A 256 17.55 -5.98 1.99
C LEU A 256 16.59 -5.03 2.71
N VAL A 257 15.30 -5.23 2.51
CA VAL A 257 14.26 -4.48 3.20
C VAL A 257 13.49 -5.38 4.15
N VAL A 258 13.35 -4.99 5.42
CA VAL A 258 12.42 -5.62 6.36
C VAL A 258 11.20 -4.72 6.48
N ALA A 259 10.01 -5.22 6.17
CA ALA A 259 8.83 -4.35 6.15
C ALA A 259 7.53 -5.04 6.55
N ARG A 260 6.51 -4.24 6.85
CA ARG A 260 5.12 -4.69 6.80
C ARG A 260 4.71 -4.90 5.34
N SER A 261 3.82 -5.85 5.11
CA SER A 261 3.38 -6.25 3.77
C SER A 261 2.07 -5.60 3.32
N GLY A 262 1.92 -4.29 3.57
CA GLY A 262 0.84 -3.52 2.98
C GLY A 262 0.94 -3.50 1.45
N GLY A 263 -0.19 -3.48 0.74
CA GLY A 263 -0.22 -3.55 -0.72
C GLY A 263 0.67 -2.53 -1.42
N SER A 264 0.72 -1.27 -0.94
CA SER A 264 1.62 -0.24 -1.49
C SER A 264 3.09 -0.57 -1.25
N THR A 265 3.47 -1.06 -0.06
CA THR A 265 4.86 -1.43 0.24
C THR A 265 5.34 -2.58 -0.66
N VAL A 266 4.51 -3.62 -0.82
CA VAL A 266 4.84 -4.75 -1.70
C VAL A 266 4.99 -4.30 -3.14
N ALA A 267 4.10 -3.43 -3.64
CA ALA A 267 4.19 -2.87 -4.98
C ALA A 267 5.45 -2.02 -5.18
N GLU A 268 5.81 -1.16 -4.22
CA GLU A 268 7.01 -0.32 -4.28
C GLU A 268 8.29 -1.17 -4.30
N LEU A 269 8.35 -2.22 -3.46
CA LEU A 269 9.48 -3.15 -3.44
C LEU A 269 9.62 -3.92 -4.76
N ALA A 270 8.50 -4.38 -5.32
CA ALA A 270 8.48 -5.07 -6.60
C ALA A 270 8.88 -4.14 -7.76
N VAL A 271 8.35 -2.92 -7.82
CA VAL A 271 8.69 -1.95 -8.90
C VAL A 271 10.17 -1.57 -8.89
N ILE A 272 10.78 -1.38 -7.70
CA ILE A 272 12.21 -1.08 -7.60
C ILE A 272 13.07 -2.36 -7.72
N GLY A 273 12.49 -3.54 -7.50
CA GLY A 273 13.23 -4.81 -7.50
C GLY A 273 14.15 -4.93 -6.29
N ARG A 274 13.62 -4.83 -5.08
CA ARG A 274 14.42 -5.00 -3.85
C ARG A 274 13.96 -6.21 -3.06
N PRO A 275 14.91 -7.10 -2.66
CA PRO A 275 14.58 -8.28 -1.86
C PRO A 275 14.06 -7.87 -0.49
N ALA A 276 13.12 -8.64 0.05
CA ALA A 276 12.49 -8.28 1.30
C ALA A 276 12.32 -9.46 2.28
N VAL A 277 12.34 -9.15 3.57
CA VAL A 277 11.72 -9.95 4.62
C VAL A 277 10.43 -9.25 5.02
N LEU A 278 9.29 -9.91 4.78
CA LEU A 278 7.97 -9.33 5.03
C LEU A 278 7.39 -9.90 6.33
N ILE A 279 7.00 -8.99 7.22
CA ILE A 279 6.42 -9.32 8.51
C ILE A 279 5.00 -8.76 8.55
N PRO A 280 3.97 -9.56 8.18
CA PRO A 280 2.58 -9.10 8.17
C PRO A 280 2.07 -8.77 9.57
N LEU A 281 1.06 -7.88 9.64
CA LEU A 281 0.31 -7.67 10.87
C LEU A 281 -0.58 -8.89 11.13
N THR A 282 -0.53 -9.43 12.34
CA THR A 282 -1.26 -10.64 12.75
C THR A 282 -2.78 -10.54 12.66
N ILE A 283 -3.32 -9.32 12.62
CA ILE A 283 -4.77 -9.05 12.56
C ILE A 283 -5.30 -8.82 11.15
N ASN A 284 -4.42 -8.82 10.14
CA ASN A 284 -4.76 -8.45 8.77
C ASN A 284 -4.42 -9.59 7.79
N ASP A 285 -5.45 -10.32 7.36
CA ASP A 285 -5.31 -11.40 6.37
C ASP A 285 -4.77 -10.90 5.01
N ASP A 286 -5.07 -9.64 4.65
CA ASP A 286 -4.60 -8.98 3.43
C ASP A 286 -3.08 -8.85 3.40
N GLN A 287 -2.44 -8.46 4.51
CA GLN A 287 -0.98 -8.34 4.56
C GLN A 287 -0.29 -9.71 4.41
N ARG A 288 -0.85 -10.74 5.03
CA ARG A 288 -0.30 -12.10 4.89
C ARG A 288 -0.40 -12.59 3.44
N ALA A 289 -1.54 -12.34 2.78
CA ALA A 289 -1.72 -12.69 1.38
C ALA A 289 -0.78 -11.91 0.44
N ASN A 290 -0.56 -10.61 0.69
CA ASN A 290 0.39 -9.80 -0.07
C ASN A 290 1.83 -10.30 0.08
N ALA A 291 2.23 -10.65 1.32
CA ALA A 291 3.56 -11.22 1.59
C ALA A 291 3.74 -12.56 0.87
N ALA A 292 2.75 -13.45 0.98
CA ALA A 292 2.78 -14.75 0.33
C ALA A 292 2.86 -14.65 -1.20
N ALA A 293 2.21 -13.64 -1.81
CA ALA A 293 2.29 -13.41 -3.24
C ALA A 293 3.71 -13.02 -3.70
N LEU A 294 4.39 -12.11 -2.98
CA LEU A 294 5.77 -11.73 -3.31
C LEU A 294 6.77 -12.86 -2.98
N GLU A 295 6.52 -13.63 -1.92
CA GLU A 295 7.30 -14.82 -1.58
C GLU A 295 7.19 -15.90 -2.66
N ALA A 296 5.97 -16.21 -3.11
CA ALA A 296 5.73 -17.16 -4.20
C ALA A 296 6.38 -16.75 -5.51
N ALA A 297 6.47 -15.43 -5.77
CA ALA A 297 7.24 -14.87 -6.89
C ALA A 297 8.75 -14.96 -6.68
N GLY A 298 9.24 -15.31 -5.50
CA GLY A 298 10.66 -15.42 -5.15
C GLY A 298 11.30 -14.09 -4.71
N GLY A 299 10.54 -13.00 -4.57
CA GLY A 299 11.05 -11.67 -4.23
C GLY A 299 11.14 -11.37 -2.73
N ALA A 300 10.56 -12.23 -1.89
CA ALA A 300 10.56 -12.03 -0.43
C ALA A 300 10.68 -13.34 0.33
N VAL A 301 10.92 -13.21 1.63
CA VAL A 301 10.71 -14.25 2.65
C VAL A 301 9.65 -13.73 3.62
N LEU A 302 8.65 -14.54 3.92
CA LEU A 302 7.63 -14.23 4.90
C LEU A 302 8.08 -14.74 6.27
N VAL A 303 8.05 -13.86 7.28
CA VAL A 303 8.28 -14.20 8.69
C VAL A 303 7.06 -13.74 9.49
N GLU A 304 6.40 -14.66 10.17
CA GLU A 304 5.29 -14.28 11.04
C GLU A 304 5.80 -13.57 12.29
N GLN A 305 5.14 -12.48 12.69
CA GLN A 305 5.57 -11.73 13.88
C GLN A 305 5.59 -12.61 15.15
N SER A 306 4.72 -13.62 15.22
CA SER A 306 4.63 -14.57 16.33
C SER A 306 5.81 -15.53 16.45
N GLU A 307 6.59 -15.71 15.37
CA GLU A 307 7.80 -16.54 15.37
C GLU A 307 8.98 -15.85 16.11
N GLY A 308 8.87 -14.55 16.34
CA GLY A 308 9.77 -13.78 17.18
C GLY A 308 11.11 -13.43 16.53
N ASP A 309 12.01 -12.95 17.38
CA ASP A 309 13.33 -12.44 17.01
C ASP A 309 14.29 -13.53 16.51
N ALA A 310 14.15 -14.76 16.98
CA ALA A 310 15.00 -15.88 16.56
C ALA A 310 14.73 -16.27 15.08
N ALA A 311 13.47 -16.36 14.68
CA ALA A 311 13.11 -16.68 13.29
C ALA A 311 13.55 -15.57 12.33
N LEU A 312 13.36 -14.30 12.74
CA LEU A 312 13.83 -13.16 11.97
C LEU A 312 15.36 -13.15 11.84
N ALA A 313 16.09 -13.42 12.93
CA ALA A 313 17.55 -13.50 12.92
C ALA A 313 18.05 -14.58 11.96
N ASN A 314 17.48 -15.78 12.00
CA ASN A 314 17.82 -16.87 11.09
C ASN A 314 17.60 -16.50 9.63
N SER A 315 16.46 -15.85 9.31
CA SER A 315 16.14 -15.38 7.96
C SER A 315 17.14 -14.31 7.50
N LEU A 316 17.47 -13.34 8.37
CA LEU A 316 18.44 -12.30 8.06
C LEU A 316 19.84 -12.88 7.84
N GLU A 317 20.30 -13.80 8.69
CA GLU A 317 21.61 -14.44 8.55
C GLU A 317 21.70 -15.22 7.23
N ALA A 318 20.71 -16.04 6.91
CA ALA A 318 20.68 -16.84 5.69
C ALA A 318 20.71 -15.97 4.41
N LEU A 319 20.04 -14.82 4.43
CA LEU A 319 19.99 -13.91 3.28
C LEU A 319 21.27 -13.04 3.19
N LEU A 320 21.68 -12.41 4.29
CA LEU A 320 22.79 -11.45 4.30
C LEU A 320 24.17 -12.13 4.10
N THR A 321 24.27 -13.44 4.31
CA THR A 321 25.46 -14.23 4.00
C THR A 321 25.46 -14.82 2.59
N ASN A 322 24.39 -14.60 1.80
CA ASN A 322 24.24 -15.12 0.45
C ASN A 322 23.89 -13.99 -0.56
N PRO A 323 24.87 -13.22 -1.06
CA PRO A 323 24.64 -12.14 -2.00
C PRO A 323 23.98 -12.58 -3.32
N GLU A 324 24.27 -13.79 -3.78
CA GLU A 324 23.68 -14.37 -5.01
C GLU A 324 22.17 -14.56 -4.82
N ARG A 325 21.76 -15.11 -3.68
CA ARG A 325 20.36 -15.28 -3.34
C ARG A 325 19.61 -13.96 -3.28
N LEU A 326 20.21 -12.92 -2.73
CA LEU A 326 19.62 -11.56 -2.72
C LEU A 326 19.45 -11.01 -4.15
N ALA A 327 20.42 -11.24 -5.05
CA ALA A 327 20.30 -10.83 -6.45
C ALA A 327 19.19 -11.58 -7.19
N GLU A 328 19.05 -12.89 -6.95
CA GLU A 328 17.94 -13.68 -7.48
C GLU A 328 16.58 -13.17 -7.00
N MET A 329 16.48 -12.89 -5.70
CA MET A 329 15.24 -12.34 -5.11
C MET A 329 14.90 -10.97 -5.68
N ALA A 330 15.89 -10.09 -5.87
CA ALA A 330 15.70 -8.79 -6.49
C ALA A 330 15.14 -8.93 -7.92
N ALA A 331 15.76 -9.79 -8.73
CA ALA A 331 15.33 -10.05 -10.10
C ALA A 331 13.93 -10.71 -10.17
N ALA A 332 13.63 -11.62 -9.24
CA ALA A 332 12.36 -12.31 -9.16
C ALA A 332 11.23 -11.34 -8.75
N GLY A 333 11.46 -10.51 -7.72
CA GLY A 333 10.51 -9.50 -7.27
C GLY A 333 10.22 -8.45 -8.34
N ALA A 334 11.24 -8.01 -9.08
CA ALA A 334 11.09 -7.04 -10.16
C ALA A 334 10.14 -7.50 -11.27
N LYS A 335 10.04 -8.79 -11.55
CA LYS A 335 9.10 -9.35 -12.54
C LYS A 335 7.64 -9.19 -12.14
N MET A 336 7.37 -9.04 -10.86
CA MET A 336 6.02 -8.80 -10.34
C MET A 336 5.67 -7.30 -10.36
N GLY A 337 6.67 -6.43 -10.43
CA GLY A 337 6.50 -4.97 -10.41
C GLY A 337 5.84 -4.46 -11.67
N ILE A 338 4.79 -3.63 -11.51
CA ILE A 338 4.11 -2.95 -12.62
C ILE A 338 4.33 -1.45 -12.43
N ALA A 339 5.38 -0.92 -13.07
CA ALA A 339 5.77 0.48 -12.93
C ALA A 339 4.70 1.44 -13.49
N ASP A 340 4.05 1.04 -14.60
CA ASP A 340 3.04 1.83 -15.30
C ASP A 340 1.62 1.61 -14.75
N ALA A 341 1.49 1.17 -13.49
CA ALA A 341 0.19 0.84 -12.89
C ALA A 341 -0.79 2.04 -12.89
N ALA A 342 -0.30 3.27 -12.69
CA ALA A 342 -1.12 4.46 -12.74
C ALA A 342 -1.66 4.73 -14.16
N GLU A 343 -0.82 4.56 -15.17
CA GLU A 343 -1.18 4.71 -16.59
C GLU A 343 -2.15 3.60 -17.02
N ASN A 344 -1.89 2.35 -16.67
CA ASN A 344 -2.79 1.22 -16.94
C ASN A 344 -4.19 1.43 -16.35
N LEU A 345 -4.27 1.99 -15.14
CA LEU A 345 -5.53 2.31 -14.50
C LEU A 345 -6.21 3.52 -15.15
N ALA A 346 -5.45 4.53 -15.58
CA ALA A 346 -5.96 5.68 -16.32
C ALA A 346 -6.51 5.25 -17.71
N ASP A 347 -5.84 4.34 -18.41
CA ASP A 347 -6.35 3.74 -19.66
C ASP A 347 -7.68 3.02 -19.45
N MET A 348 -7.80 2.27 -18.35
CA MET A 348 -9.06 1.61 -17.99
C MET A 348 -10.17 2.63 -17.73
N VAL A 349 -9.87 3.73 -17.04
CA VAL A 349 -10.83 4.83 -16.82
C VAL A 349 -11.29 5.42 -18.13
N GLN A 350 -10.38 5.81 -19.03
CA GLN A 350 -10.71 6.42 -20.32
C GLN A 350 -11.49 5.45 -21.24
N THR A 351 -11.13 4.17 -21.25
CA THR A 351 -11.89 3.15 -22.00
C THR A 351 -13.35 3.10 -21.56
N MET A 352 -13.59 3.22 -20.23
CA MET A 352 -14.95 3.21 -19.69
C MET A 352 -15.70 4.54 -19.91
N MET A 353 -15.00 5.68 -20.05
CA MET A 353 -15.60 6.96 -20.41
C MET A 353 -16.19 6.90 -21.84
N VAL A 354 -15.42 6.42 -22.82
CA VAL A 354 -15.86 6.29 -24.21
C VAL A 354 -17.06 5.33 -24.35
N GLY A 355 -17.05 4.22 -23.61
CA GLY A 355 -18.18 3.27 -23.59
C GLY A 355 -19.44 3.76 -22.86
N ALA A 356 -19.42 4.95 -22.26
CA ALA A 356 -20.58 5.60 -21.65
C ALA A 356 -21.29 6.59 -22.60
N GLU A 357 -20.64 6.96 -23.71
CA GLU A 357 -21.17 7.88 -24.71
C GLU A 357 -21.94 7.16 -25.85
N LEU A 358 -21.96 5.82 -25.87
CA LEU A 358 -22.70 4.96 -26.80
C LEU A 358 -23.92 4.32 -26.11
#